data_afca4cb287a14866c6136bbc7d8c394b
#
_entry.id   afca4cb287a14866c6136bbc7d8c394b
#
_cell.length_a   1.000
_cell.length_b   1.000
_cell.length_c   1.000
_cell.angle_alpha   90.00
_cell.angle_beta   90.00
_cell.angle_gamma   90.00
#
_symmetry.space_group_name_H-M   'P 1'
#
loop_
_entity.id
_entity.type
_entity.pdbx_description
1 polymer ?
#
loop_
_entity_poly.entity_id
_entity_poly.type
_entity_poly.pdbx_seq_one_letter_code
_entity_poly.pdbx_strand_id
1 'polypeptide(L)'
;AKAAPVGEESYRVLIDEVPDPADARPGTVNLVVRQSIPAFFSDIPRRTPDVEWRLETGAGGPALIGRNKGNRRLRVADLQISAGTQRVFARTGLIGYVLAGSELRVPLDPGTVLPAGPGLRMRAVSDGGPLEASLAAQPRR
;
A
#
# COMPACT_ATOMS: atom_id res chain seq x y z
N ALA A 1 32.29 -5.48 -6.27
CA ALA A 1 30.92 -5.89 -6.61
C ALA A 1 30.17 -6.07 -5.30
N LYS A 2 29.01 -5.44 -5.13
CA LYS A 2 28.12 -5.69 -3.98
C LYS A 2 27.59 -7.12 -4.09
N ALA A 3 27.49 -7.82 -2.97
CA ALA A 3 26.90 -9.15 -2.92
C ALA A 3 25.46 -9.10 -3.46
N ALA A 4 25.01 -10.21 -4.08
CA ALA A 4 23.61 -10.33 -4.49
C ALA A 4 22.70 -10.18 -3.25
N PRO A 5 21.51 -9.56 -3.39
CA PRO A 5 20.59 -9.40 -2.27
C PRO A 5 20.15 -10.76 -1.72
N VAL A 6 20.07 -10.85 -0.40
CA VAL A 6 19.47 -12.01 0.26
C VAL A 6 18.00 -11.69 0.54
N GLY A 7 17.12 -12.20 -0.31
CA GLY A 7 15.71 -11.87 -0.23
C GLY A 7 15.27 -10.75 -1.19
N GLU A 8 14.13 -10.12 -0.92
CA GLU A 8 13.69 -8.94 -1.63
C GLU A 8 14.12 -7.68 -0.87
N GLU A 9 14.93 -6.85 -1.53
CA GLU A 9 15.32 -5.54 -1.02
C GLU A 9 14.47 -4.45 -1.66
N SER A 10 14.04 -3.47 -0.86
CA SER A 10 13.25 -2.34 -1.32
C SER A 10 14.03 -1.04 -1.16
N TYR A 11 14.04 -0.24 -2.21
CA TYR A 11 14.70 1.06 -2.27
C TYR A 11 13.75 2.12 -2.80
N ARG A 12 14.15 3.38 -2.64
CA ARG A 12 13.46 4.51 -3.22
C ARG A 12 14.46 5.35 -4.00
N VAL A 13 14.22 5.51 -5.29
CA VAL A 13 14.99 6.41 -6.15
C VAL A 13 14.31 7.77 -6.11
N LEU A 14 15.04 8.79 -5.71
CA LEU A 14 14.60 10.18 -5.74
C LEU A 14 15.23 10.86 -6.94
N ILE A 15 14.43 11.48 -7.78
CA ILE A 15 14.86 12.27 -8.93
C ILE A 15 14.38 13.69 -8.68
N ASP A 16 15.33 14.60 -8.50
CA ASP A 16 15.05 16.01 -8.30
C ASP A 16 15.32 16.77 -9.60
N GLU A 17 14.37 17.60 -10.00
CA GLU A 17 14.60 18.59 -11.03
C GLU A 17 15.51 19.70 -10.47
N VAL A 18 16.57 20.01 -11.20
CA VAL A 18 17.46 21.12 -10.87
C VAL A 18 17.09 22.30 -11.76
N PRO A 19 16.49 23.37 -11.20
CA PRO A 19 16.13 24.54 -11.99
C PRO A 19 17.37 25.22 -12.54
N ASP A 20 17.28 25.71 -13.79
CA ASP A 20 18.33 26.55 -14.36
C ASP A 20 18.31 27.93 -13.67
N PRO A 21 19.43 28.36 -13.06
CA PRO A 21 19.52 29.69 -12.45
C PRO A 21 19.21 30.84 -13.43
N ALA A 22 19.42 30.64 -14.74
CA ALA A 22 19.11 31.61 -15.79
C ALA A 22 17.61 31.88 -15.95
N ASP A 23 16.75 30.96 -15.50
CA ASP A 23 15.29 31.11 -15.55
C ASP A 23 14.71 31.90 -14.37
N ALA A 24 15.55 32.23 -13.37
CA ALA A 24 15.14 33.00 -12.21
C ALA A 24 14.88 34.48 -12.60
N ARG A 25 13.60 34.88 -12.67
CA ARG A 25 13.18 36.25 -12.93
C ARG A 25 12.43 36.80 -11.71
N PRO A 26 12.64 38.08 -11.35
CA PRO A 26 11.85 38.71 -10.30
C PRO A 26 10.33 38.58 -10.57
N GLY A 27 9.56 38.12 -9.58
CA GLY A 27 8.11 37.95 -9.69
C GLY A 27 7.66 36.65 -10.35
N THR A 28 8.57 35.71 -10.68
CA THR A 28 8.22 34.35 -11.16
C THR A 28 8.34 33.32 -10.05
N VAL A 29 7.45 32.31 -10.05
CA VAL A 29 7.53 31.14 -9.17
C VAL A 29 8.04 29.98 -10.01
N ASN A 30 9.22 29.46 -9.67
CA ASN A 30 9.76 28.26 -10.29
C ASN A 30 9.27 27.03 -9.50
N LEU A 31 8.47 26.19 -10.15
CA LEU A 31 8.07 24.90 -9.62
C LEU A 31 9.17 23.88 -9.92
N VAL A 32 9.67 23.20 -8.91
CA VAL A 32 10.58 22.06 -9.04
C VAL A 32 9.84 20.78 -8.66
N VAL A 33 10.04 19.73 -9.44
CA VAL A 33 9.39 18.44 -9.24
C VAL A 33 10.37 17.45 -8.65
N ARG A 34 9.98 16.80 -7.55
CA ARG A 34 10.67 15.62 -7.01
C ARG A 34 9.85 14.39 -7.32
N GLN A 35 10.42 13.44 -8.04
CA GLN A 35 9.85 12.13 -8.28
C GLN A 35 10.43 11.12 -7.30
N SER A 36 9.57 10.26 -6.74
CA SER A 36 9.95 9.19 -5.83
C SER A 36 9.49 7.86 -6.39
N ILE A 37 10.43 7.08 -6.89
CA ILE A 37 10.18 5.82 -7.61
C ILE A 37 10.59 4.65 -6.73
N PRO A 38 9.67 3.71 -6.40
CA PRO A 38 10.05 2.49 -5.70
C PRO A 38 10.85 1.57 -6.62
N ALA A 39 11.97 1.03 -6.11
CA ALA A 39 12.80 0.05 -6.81
C ALA A 39 12.97 -1.19 -5.92
N PHE A 40 12.78 -2.37 -6.51
CA PHE A 40 12.82 -3.63 -5.80
C PHE A 40 13.80 -4.57 -6.48
N PHE A 41 14.66 -5.20 -5.69
CA PHE A 41 15.63 -6.18 -6.15
C PHE A 41 15.37 -7.51 -5.45
N SER A 42 15.34 -8.61 -6.20
CA SER A 42 15.10 -9.95 -5.67
C SER A 42 16.12 -10.93 -6.24
N ASP A 43 16.64 -11.79 -5.38
CA ASP A 43 17.60 -12.84 -5.72
C ASP A 43 16.94 -14.06 -6.38
N ILE A 44 15.63 -14.27 -6.16
CA ILE A 44 14.89 -15.45 -6.62
C ILE A 44 13.66 -15.05 -7.43
N PRO A 45 13.53 -15.53 -8.70
CA PRO A 45 12.38 -15.18 -9.57
C PRO A 45 11.02 -15.67 -9.07
N ARG A 46 10.96 -16.72 -8.24
CA ARG A 46 9.72 -17.39 -7.79
C ARG A 46 9.36 -17.09 -6.34
N ARG A 47 9.51 -15.86 -5.89
CA ARG A 47 9.01 -15.45 -4.57
C ARG A 47 7.55 -15.07 -4.66
N THR A 48 6.76 -15.43 -3.64
CA THR A 48 5.33 -15.15 -3.57
C THR A 48 5.01 -14.32 -2.32
N PRO A 49 4.09 -13.36 -2.42
CA PRO A 49 3.51 -12.75 -1.24
C PRO A 49 2.57 -13.74 -0.53
N ASP A 50 2.50 -13.65 0.79
CA ASP A 50 1.54 -14.37 1.63
C ASP A 50 0.99 -13.35 2.65
N VAL A 51 -0.14 -12.74 2.33
CA VAL A 51 -0.66 -11.61 3.09
C VAL A 51 -1.95 -11.97 3.80
N GLU A 52 -1.92 -11.88 5.13
CA GLU A 52 -3.11 -11.93 5.98
C GLU A 52 -3.72 -10.54 6.12
N TRP A 53 -5.04 -10.47 5.97
CA TRP A 53 -5.79 -9.23 6.03
C TRP A 53 -6.73 -9.21 7.24
N ARG A 54 -6.72 -8.09 7.97
CA ARG A 54 -7.66 -7.85 9.07
C ARG A 54 -8.09 -6.39 9.12
N LEU A 55 -9.24 -6.13 9.71
CA LEU A 55 -9.69 -4.78 10.05
C LEU A 55 -9.45 -4.55 11.54
N GLU A 56 -8.78 -3.46 11.85
CA GLU A 56 -8.63 -2.96 13.22
C GLU A 56 -9.59 -1.81 13.48
N THR A 57 -10.22 -1.82 14.65
CA THR A 57 -11.04 -0.71 15.14
C THR A 57 -10.43 -0.18 16.44
N GLY A 58 -10.41 1.13 16.62
CA GLY A 58 -9.82 1.74 17.81
C GLY A 58 -9.97 3.26 17.81
N ALA A 59 -9.40 3.93 18.81
CA ALA A 59 -9.51 5.38 18.99
C ALA A 59 -8.97 6.20 17.79
N GLY A 60 -8.06 5.65 16.99
CA GLY A 60 -7.55 6.27 15.76
C GLY A 60 -8.39 6.01 14.50
N GLY A 61 -9.62 5.50 14.65
CA GLY A 61 -10.49 5.09 13.55
C GLY A 61 -10.17 3.70 12.99
N PRO A 62 -11.04 3.21 12.11
CA PRO A 62 -10.86 1.91 11.47
C PRO A 62 -9.70 1.93 10.48
N ALA A 63 -8.99 0.81 10.39
CA ALA A 63 -7.91 0.62 9.42
C ALA A 63 -7.88 -0.81 8.88
N LEU A 64 -7.53 -0.96 7.62
CA LEU A 64 -7.17 -2.25 7.03
C LEU A 64 -5.68 -2.51 7.28
N ILE A 65 -5.37 -3.69 7.79
CA ILE A 65 -4.01 -4.15 8.04
C ILE A 65 -3.72 -5.34 7.15
N GLY A 66 -2.64 -5.25 6.37
CA GLY A 66 -2.09 -6.37 5.62
C GLY A 66 -0.75 -6.78 6.20
N ARG A 67 -0.61 -8.00 6.71
CA ARG A 67 0.64 -8.58 7.21
C ARG A 67 1.17 -9.61 6.24
N ASN A 68 2.33 -9.34 5.67
CA ASN A 68 2.96 -10.23 4.71
C ASN A 68 3.91 -11.20 5.43
N LYS A 69 3.57 -12.49 5.45
CA LYS A 69 4.40 -13.58 5.94
C LYS A 69 5.29 -14.19 4.86
N GLY A 70 5.02 -13.81 3.60
CA GLY A 70 5.77 -14.25 2.44
C GLY A 70 7.09 -13.51 2.30
N ASN A 71 7.80 -13.86 1.25
CA ASN A 71 9.16 -13.38 0.96
C ASN A 71 9.24 -12.44 -0.25
N ARG A 72 8.08 -11.99 -0.75
CA ARG A 72 7.94 -11.00 -1.81
C ARG A 72 6.90 -9.96 -1.41
N ARG A 73 7.10 -8.71 -1.81
CA ARG A 73 6.10 -7.65 -1.67
C ARG A 73 4.81 -7.97 -2.42
N LEU A 74 3.72 -7.43 -1.94
CA LEU A 74 2.44 -7.35 -2.65
C LEU A 74 2.13 -5.88 -2.95
N ARG A 75 1.95 -5.55 -4.22
CA ARG A 75 1.40 -4.26 -4.63
C ARG A 75 -0.11 -4.27 -4.44
N VAL A 76 -0.67 -3.21 -3.86
CA VAL A 76 -2.10 -3.05 -3.64
C VAL A 76 -2.56 -1.77 -4.31
N ALA A 77 -3.56 -1.88 -5.17
CA ALA A 77 -4.21 -0.74 -5.83
C ALA A 77 -5.72 -0.97 -5.88
N ASP A 78 -6.49 0.11 -6.08
CA ASP A 78 -7.95 0.08 -6.30
C ASP A 78 -8.69 -0.73 -5.22
N LEU A 79 -8.44 -0.36 -3.95
CA LEU A 79 -8.99 -1.05 -2.79
C LEU A 79 -10.47 -0.75 -2.63
N GLN A 80 -11.27 -1.80 -2.44
CA GLN A 80 -12.68 -1.73 -2.06
C GLN A 80 -12.96 -2.67 -0.91
N ILE A 81 -13.76 -2.22 0.06
CA ILE A 81 -14.30 -3.05 1.14
C ILE A 81 -15.82 -3.02 1.05
N SER A 82 -16.45 -4.18 1.16
CA SER A 82 -17.91 -4.33 1.11
C SER A 82 -18.43 -5.24 2.22
N ALA A 83 -19.66 -5.00 2.63
CA ALA A 83 -20.45 -5.84 3.53
C ALA A 83 -21.64 -6.38 2.72
N GLY A 84 -21.63 -7.65 2.36
CA GLY A 84 -22.58 -8.20 1.38
C GLY A 84 -22.51 -7.42 0.06
N THR A 85 -23.61 -6.82 -0.36
CA THR A 85 -23.70 -5.99 -1.57
C THR A 85 -23.36 -4.51 -1.34
N GLN A 86 -23.28 -4.07 -0.08
CA GLN A 86 -23.02 -2.69 0.26
C GLN A 86 -21.52 -2.41 0.28
N ARG A 87 -21.08 -1.41 -0.50
CA ARG A 87 -19.71 -0.88 -0.45
C ARG A 87 -19.57 0.06 0.75
N VAL A 88 -18.66 -0.25 1.66
CA VAL A 88 -18.41 0.54 2.88
C VAL A 88 -17.17 1.43 2.76
N PHE A 89 -16.24 1.08 1.86
CA PHE A 89 -15.04 1.87 1.59
C PHE A 89 -14.53 1.63 0.17
N ALA A 90 -13.98 2.66 -0.49
CA ALA A 90 -13.25 2.52 -1.74
C ALA A 90 -12.17 3.60 -1.87
N ARG A 91 -11.02 3.21 -2.40
CA ARG A 91 -9.92 4.12 -2.75
C ARG A 91 -9.25 3.65 -4.02
N THR A 92 -9.23 4.50 -5.04
CA THR A 92 -8.62 4.22 -6.35
C THR A 92 -7.12 4.54 -6.36
N GLY A 93 -6.42 3.97 -7.33
CA GLY A 93 -4.99 4.16 -7.53
C GLY A 93 -4.13 3.31 -6.59
N LEU A 94 -2.85 3.65 -6.51
CA LEU A 94 -1.89 2.93 -5.67
C LEU A 94 -2.17 3.20 -4.19
N ILE A 95 -2.46 2.13 -3.45
CA ILE A 95 -2.63 2.16 -1.98
C ILE A 95 -1.27 2.03 -1.30
N GLY A 96 -0.44 1.09 -1.78
CA GLY A 96 0.90 0.85 -1.23
C GLY A 96 1.44 -0.52 -1.55
N TYR A 97 2.50 -0.87 -0.83
CA TYR A 97 3.16 -2.17 -0.91
C TYR A 97 3.20 -2.81 0.48
N VAL A 98 2.76 -4.06 0.57
CA VAL A 98 3.00 -4.89 1.76
C VAL A 98 4.33 -5.58 1.55
N LEU A 99 5.42 -5.03 2.10
CA LEU A 99 6.76 -5.56 1.91
C LEU A 99 6.92 -6.94 2.57
N ALA A 100 7.90 -7.73 2.13
CA ALA A 100 8.20 -9.02 2.72
C ALA A 100 8.44 -8.90 4.25
N GLY A 101 7.77 -9.73 5.03
CA GLY A 101 7.90 -9.76 6.50
C GLY A 101 7.35 -8.55 7.23
N SER A 102 6.62 -7.63 6.55
CA SER A 102 6.15 -6.38 7.15
C SER A 102 4.62 -6.24 7.16
N GLU A 103 4.14 -5.14 7.75
CA GLU A 103 2.73 -4.76 7.75
C GLU A 103 2.52 -3.46 6.97
N LEU A 104 1.41 -3.40 6.24
CA LEU A 104 0.85 -2.18 5.67
C LEU A 104 -0.41 -1.82 6.46
N ARG A 105 -0.46 -0.59 6.96
CA ARG A 105 -1.65 -0.02 7.58
C ARG A 105 -2.30 0.99 6.63
N VAL A 106 -3.55 0.75 6.28
CA VAL A 106 -4.36 1.65 5.45
C VAL A 106 -5.48 2.22 6.31
N PRO A 107 -5.38 3.46 6.78
CA PRO A 107 -6.48 4.12 7.47
C PRO A 107 -7.70 4.23 6.53
N LEU A 108 -8.87 3.88 7.03
CA LEU A 108 -10.12 4.13 6.34
C LEU A 108 -10.59 5.57 6.61
N ASP A 109 -11.52 6.05 5.80
CA ASP A 109 -11.98 7.42 5.95
C ASP A 109 -12.65 7.65 7.31
N PRO A 110 -12.49 8.83 7.92
CA PRO A 110 -13.20 9.17 9.14
C PRO A 110 -14.72 9.00 8.96
N GLY A 111 -15.36 8.30 9.90
CA GLY A 111 -16.79 8.02 9.82
C GLY A 111 -17.13 6.74 9.02
N THR A 112 -16.16 5.99 8.49
CA THR A 112 -16.44 4.66 7.93
C THR A 112 -17.04 3.76 9.00
N VAL A 113 -18.30 3.39 8.83
CA VAL A 113 -19.02 2.47 9.72
C VAL A 113 -18.81 1.05 9.21
N LEU A 114 -18.11 0.26 10.00
CA LEU A 114 -17.96 -1.16 9.73
C LEU A 114 -19.11 -1.92 10.41
N PRO A 115 -19.96 -2.65 9.65
CA PRO A 115 -21.01 -3.45 10.24
C PRO A 115 -20.42 -4.54 11.15
N ALA A 116 -21.08 -4.77 12.27
CA ALA A 116 -20.72 -5.85 13.17
C ALA A 116 -21.08 -7.21 12.53
N GLY A 117 -20.19 -8.19 12.65
CA GLY A 117 -20.46 -9.56 12.21
C GLY A 117 -19.62 -10.00 11.01
N PRO A 118 -19.82 -11.24 10.56
CA PRO A 118 -19.13 -11.81 9.41
C PRO A 118 -19.68 -11.23 8.09
N GLY A 119 -18.86 -11.29 7.03
CA GLY A 119 -19.29 -10.90 5.68
C GLY A 119 -18.63 -9.67 5.10
N LEU A 120 -17.65 -9.12 5.79
CA LEU A 120 -16.78 -8.10 5.20
C LEU A 120 -15.82 -8.74 4.20
N ARG A 121 -15.74 -8.16 3.00
CA ARG A 121 -14.87 -8.60 1.92
C ARG A 121 -14.04 -7.45 1.41
N MET A 122 -12.79 -7.74 1.12
CA MET A 122 -11.87 -6.85 0.43
C MET A 122 -11.71 -7.30 -1.01
N ARG A 123 -11.68 -6.33 -1.93
CA ARG A 123 -11.22 -6.48 -3.30
C ARG A 123 -10.18 -5.42 -3.59
N ALA A 124 -9.14 -5.79 -4.31
CA ALA A 124 -8.11 -4.88 -4.78
C ALA A 124 -7.47 -5.44 -6.06
N VAL A 125 -6.56 -4.66 -6.64
CA VAL A 125 -5.73 -5.09 -7.77
C VAL A 125 -4.28 -5.20 -7.29
N SER A 126 -3.62 -6.30 -7.64
CA SER A 126 -2.21 -6.51 -7.37
C SER A 126 -1.42 -6.66 -8.67
N ASP A 127 -0.09 -6.77 -8.57
CA ASP A 127 0.80 -7.14 -9.69
C ASP A 127 0.60 -8.60 -10.16
N GLY A 128 -0.02 -9.44 -9.33
CA GLY A 128 -0.44 -10.81 -9.69
C GLY A 128 -1.89 -10.91 -10.21
N GLY A 129 -2.61 -9.80 -10.35
CA GLY A 129 -4.02 -9.78 -10.76
C GLY A 129 -4.98 -9.40 -9.64
N PRO A 130 -6.27 -9.78 -9.77
CA PRO A 130 -7.29 -9.50 -8.76
C PRO A 130 -6.93 -10.10 -7.41
N LEU A 131 -7.16 -9.35 -6.36
CA LEU A 131 -6.96 -9.74 -4.97
C LEU A 131 -8.28 -9.70 -4.23
N GLU A 132 -8.66 -10.81 -3.60
CA GLU A 132 -9.86 -10.89 -2.77
C GLU A 132 -9.53 -11.51 -1.42
N ALA A 133 -10.10 -10.97 -0.35
CA ALA A 133 -9.98 -11.53 0.99
C ALA A 133 -11.24 -11.31 1.82
N SER A 134 -11.56 -12.30 2.66
CA SER A 134 -12.54 -12.13 3.72
C SER A 134 -11.88 -11.44 4.92
N LEU A 135 -12.58 -10.46 5.51
CA LEU A 135 -12.07 -9.67 6.61
C LEU A 135 -12.82 -9.99 7.91
N ALA A 136 -12.04 -10.11 8.99
CA ALA A 136 -12.58 -10.11 10.34
C ALA A 136 -12.27 -8.77 11.01
N ALA A 137 -13.27 -8.13 11.61
CA ALA A 137 -13.05 -6.94 12.42
C ALA A 137 -12.50 -7.35 13.79
N GLN A 138 -11.39 -6.76 14.20
CA GLN A 138 -10.76 -7.02 15.48
C GLN A 138 -10.56 -5.69 16.21
N PRO A 139 -10.83 -5.62 17.53
CA PRO A 139 -10.45 -4.47 18.33
C PRO A 139 -8.92 -4.37 18.37
N ARG A 140 -8.40 -3.16 18.29
CA ARG A 140 -6.97 -2.89 18.48
C ARG A 140 -6.63 -3.18 19.95
N ARG A 141 -5.67 -4.07 20.18
CA ARG A 141 -5.10 -4.32 21.51
C ARG A 141 -4.16 -3.20 21.92
#